data_aad4e3800e341b2a652b6e618044baf4
#
_entry.id   aad4e3800e341b2a652b6e618044baf4
#
_cell.length_a   1.000
_cell.length_b   1.000
_cell.length_c   1.000
_cell.angle_alpha   90.00
_cell.angle_beta   90.00
_cell.angle_gamma   90.00
#
_symmetry.space_group_name_H-M   'P 1'
#
loop_
_entity.id
_entity.type
_entity.pdbx_description
1 polymer ?
#
loop_
_entity_poly.entity_id
_entity_poly.type
_entity_poly.pdbx_seq_one_letter_code
_entity_poly.pdbx_strand_id
1 'polypeptide(L)'
;QNKAVALWVTLQAELVTAGIHILHWDDLEPDEQAYFGAFIAEQVAPLTDLISPDGATLLDSRALYLAAGSGDRIKHLLRVPEARARLLEVPGREGKAFVRLENLIASRSDLFLPEALPMHALRVTRRAQIELRGNVDWEELAHALESRLDGAISRLEVSEGFAWTAELCERLGLMAEEVYTLPEPLDMRALEPICNLPRPDLQFAALPRRKRAKFHQDPSAYLEKRDLALYHPSDDYGVVVNFAMDAAKDPLVTAMRATLYRLGRNNPIAEALLEAAKRGKDVAVFLEGRARFDELANLYWQLRFRQGGVRVLPYPVDLKVHAKALYITRAGKGYVHLGTGNYNPATGKLHTDLSLLSASKRLSRDASVTRRTRRVTLF
;
A
#
# COMPACT_ATOMS: atom_id res chain seq x y z
N GLN A 1 20.30 3.98 -7.65
CA GLN A 1 20.35 4.81 -6.46
C GLN A 1 20.91 6.20 -6.78
N ASN A 2 22.09 6.36 -7.37
CA ASN A 2 22.70 7.65 -7.75
C ASN A 2 21.75 8.50 -8.62
N LYS A 3 21.00 7.88 -9.54
CA LYS A 3 19.99 8.60 -10.34
C LYS A 3 18.83 9.15 -9.48
N ALA A 4 18.37 8.44 -8.47
CA ALA A 4 17.30 8.90 -7.61
C ALA A 4 17.76 10.07 -6.73
N VAL A 5 18.99 10.01 -6.23
CA VAL A 5 19.62 11.10 -5.47
C VAL A 5 19.77 12.35 -6.34
N ALA A 6 20.36 12.21 -7.54
CA ALA A 6 20.52 13.33 -8.46
C ALA A 6 19.16 13.96 -8.86
N LEU A 7 18.16 13.12 -9.12
CA LEU A 7 16.81 13.59 -9.42
C LEU A 7 16.18 14.33 -8.23
N TRP A 8 16.39 13.84 -7.00
CA TRP A 8 15.87 14.50 -5.81
C TRP A 8 16.48 15.89 -5.61
N VAL A 9 17.80 16.04 -5.77
CA VAL A 9 18.47 17.35 -5.68
C VAL A 9 17.91 18.32 -6.72
N THR A 10 17.71 17.86 -7.97
CA THR A 10 17.10 18.68 -9.03
C THR A 10 15.65 19.06 -8.65
N LEU A 11 14.85 18.10 -8.18
CA LEU A 11 13.45 18.33 -7.83
C LEU A 11 13.30 19.31 -6.67
N GLN A 12 14.20 19.28 -5.67
CA GLN A 12 14.17 20.26 -4.58
C GLN A 12 14.34 21.69 -5.10
N ALA A 13 15.26 21.93 -6.03
CA ALA A 13 15.46 23.23 -6.63
C ALA A 13 14.24 23.67 -7.47
N GLU A 14 13.64 22.77 -8.20
CA GLU A 14 12.41 23.03 -8.97
C GLU A 14 11.21 23.33 -8.06
N LEU A 15 11.06 22.63 -6.94
CA LEU A 15 10.02 22.90 -5.94
C LEU A 15 10.16 24.31 -5.35
N VAL A 16 11.38 24.71 -4.98
CA VAL A 16 11.65 26.07 -4.49
C VAL A 16 11.28 27.10 -5.56
N THR A 17 11.65 26.87 -6.81
CA THR A 17 11.29 27.75 -7.94
C THR A 17 9.77 27.85 -8.12
N ALA A 18 9.06 26.77 -7.87
CA ALA A 18 7.59 26.70 -7.89
C ALA A 18 6.93 27.30 -6.63
N GLY A 19 7.71 27.81 -5.69
CA GLY A 19 7.24 28.39 -4.42
C GLY A 19 6.79 27.33 -3.40
N ILE A 20 7.31 26.10 -3.51
CA ILE A 20 7.07 25.02 -2.56
C ILE A 20 8.36 24.72 -1.80
N HIS A 21 8.32 24.87 -0.49
CA HIS A 21 9.49 24.75 0.37
C HIS A 21 9.35 23.57 1.33
N ILE A 22 10.40 22.79 1.47
CA ILE A 22 10.52 21.77 2.52
C ILE A 22 11.53 22.31 3.51
N LEU A 23 11.02 22.76 4.65
CA LEU A 23 11.77 23.47 5.67
C LEU A 23 12.35 22.49 6.71
N HIS A 24 13.46 22.91 7.33
CA HIS A 24 13.97 22.33 8.56
C HIS A 24 13.42 23.10 9.77
N TRP A 25 13.63 22.57 10.97
CA TRP A 25 13.20 23.23 12.21
C TRP A 25 13.76 24.64 12.35
N ASP A 26 15.01 24.83 11.98
CA ASP A 26 15.72 26.11 12.11
C ASP A 26 15.25 27.17 11.09
N ASP A 27 14.50 26.75 10.06
CA ASP A 27 13.90 27.63 9.04
C ASP A 27 12.50 28.12 9.46
N LEU A 28 11.98 27.62 10.59
CA LEU A 28 10.67 27.97 11.10
C LEU A 28 10.73 29.24 11.96
N GLU A 29 9.70 30.06 11.84
CA GLU A 29 9.50 31.20 12.73
C GLU A 29 9.16 30.74 14.16
N PRO A 30 9.40 31.59 15.19
CA PRO A 30 9.18 31.21 16.59
C PRO A 30 7.76 30.68 16.91
N ASP A 31 6.72 31.27 16.31
CA ASP A 31 5.33 30.83 16.52
C ASP A 31 5.07 29.46 15.83
N GLU A 32 5.71 29.22 14.67
CA GLU A 32 5.64 27.93 13.96
C GLU A 32 6.37 26.85 14.75
N GLN A 33 7.53 27.18 15.33
CA GLN A 33 8.26 26.29 16.24
C GLN A 33 7.44 25.97 17.51
N ALA A 34 6.77 26.96 18.08
CA ALA A 34 5.88 26.77 19.22
C ALA A 34 4.70 25.84 18.87
N TYR A 35 4.07 26.07 17.71
CA TYR A 35 2.99 25.21 17.20
C TYR A 35 3.45 23.76 17.02
N PHE A 36 4.56 23.53 16.31
CA PHE A 36 5.06 22.18 16.10
C PHE A 36 5.61 21.55 17.39
N GLY A 37 6.15 22.33 18.31
CA GLY A 37 6.55 21.85 19.63
C GLY A 37 5.38 21.25 20.41
N ALA A 38 4.25 21.95 20.46
CA ALA A 38 3.01 21.47 21.06
C ALA A 38 2.46 20.23 20.31
N PHE A 39 2.41 20.28 18.99
CA PHE A 39 1.98 19.15 18.16
C PHE A 39 2.80 17.89 18.43
N ILE A 40 4.13 18.01 18.52
CA ILE A 40 5.01 16.85 18.81
C ILE A 40 4.69 16.31 20.21
N ALA A 41 4.63 17.15 21.22
CA ALA A 41 4.42 16.72 22.61
C ALA A 41 3.07 16.03 22.80
N GLU A 42 2.00 16.56 22.20
CA GLU A 42 0.63 16.09 22.43
C GLU A 42 0.22 14.96 21.48
N GLN A 43 0.69 14.99 20.23
CA GLN A 43 0.16 14.12 19.19
C GLN A 43 1.16 13.13 18.61
N VAL A 44 2.45 13.32 18.80
CA VAL A 44 3.50 12.44 18.26
C VAL A 44 4.16 11.62 19.35
N ALA A 45 4.60 12.24 20.43
CA ALA A 45 5.32 11.55 21.52
C ALA A 45 4.54 10.37 22.10
N PRO A 46 3.20 10.45 22.33
CA PRO A 46 2.44 9.31 22.83
C PRO A 46 2.35 8.11 21.87
N LEU A 47 2.68 8.30 20.60
CA LEU A 47 2.63 7.28 19.55
C LEU A 47 4.02 6.73 19.19
N THR A 48 5.05 7.17 19.89
CA THR A 48 6.43 6.88 19.55
C THR A 48 7.01 5.84 20.49
N ASP A 49 7.50 4.74 19.91
CA ASP A 49 8.15 3.67 20.68
C ASP A 49 9.65 3.93 20.75
N LEU A 50 10.18 3.94 21.99
CA LEU A 50 11.60 3.96 22.25
C LEU A 50 12.14 2.54 22.34
N ILE A 51 13.10 2.21 21.50
CA ILE A 51 13.68 0.88 21.37
C ILE A 51 15.12 0.93 21.88
N SER A 52 15.49 -0.03 22.72
CA SER A 52 16.90 -0.22 23.11
C SER A 52 17.75 -0.57 21.87
N PRO A 53 19.02 -0.12 21.79
CA PRO A 53 19.93 -0.51 20.71
C PRO A 53 20.06 -2.03 20.54
N ASP A 54 19.93 -2.82 21.61
CA ASP A 54 19.94 -4.28 21.54
C ASP A 54 18.72 -4.85 20.81
N GLY A 55 17.62 -4.07 20.72
CA GLY A 55 16.46 -4.37 19.91
C GLY A 55 16.59 -4.05 18.42
N ALA A 56 17.77 -3.59 17.94
CA ALA A 56 17.96 -3.24 16.52
C ALA A 56 17.68 -4.42 15.57
N THR A 57 17.86 -5.65 16.01
CA THR A 57 17.52 -6.85 15.24
C THR A 57 16.02 -7.04 15.04
N LEU A 58 15.17 -6.32 15.78
CA LEU A 58 13.70 -6.40 15.70
C LEU A 58 13.08 -5.26 14.87
N LEU A 59 13.90 -4.39 14.28
CA LEU A 59 13.38 -3.28 13.47
C LEU A 59 12.51 -3.78 12.31
N ASP A 60 11.34 -3.18 12.16
CA ASP A 60 10.40 -3.52 11.08
C ASP A 60 10.96 -3.16 9.70
N SER A 61 10.73 -4.04 8.74
CA SER A 61 11.14 -3.81 7.37
C SER A 61 10.46 -2.58 6.78
N ARG A 62 11.26 -1.62 6.31
CA ARG A 62 10.82 -0.39 5.63
C ARG A 62 10.14 0.66 6.52
N ALA A 63 10.03 0.43 7.82
CA ALA A 63 9.70 1.49 8.76
C ALA A 63 10.87 2.47 8.88
N LEU A 64 10.57 3.73 9.21
CA LEU A 64 11.58 4.74 9.48
C LEU A 64 11.86 4.81 10.96
N TYR A 65 13.12 4.89 11.27
CA TYR A 65 13.63 5.06 12.63
C TYR A 65 14.58 6.26 12.71
N LEU A 66 14.71 6.80 13.91
CA LEU A 66 15.75 7.74 14.28
C LEU A 66 16.65 7.07 15.30
N ALA A 67 17.94 7.03 15.03
CA ALA A 67 18.95 6.65 15.99
C ALA A 67 19.45 7.88 16.72
N ALA A 68 19.49 7.83 18.05
CA ALA A 68 20.04 8.86 18.90
C ALA A 68 21.26 8.33 19.65
N GLY A 69 22.32 9.10 19.69
CA GLY A 69 23.54 8.66 20.35
C GLY A 69 24.56 9.76 20.56
N SER A 70 25.67 9.39 21.19
CA SER A 70 26.81 10.29 21.43
C SER A 70 28.11 9.52 21.25
N GLY A 71 29.13 10.21 20.72
CA GLY A 71 30.39 9.58 20.36
C GLY A 71 30.16 8.52 19.27
N ASP A 72 30.68 7.33 19.47
CA ASP A 72 30.63 6.19 18.57
C ASP A 72 29.49 5.18 18.88
N ARG A 73 28.56 5.54 19.81
CA ARG A 73 27.54 4.64 20.30
C ARG A 73 26.13 5.17 20.14
N ILE A 74 25.23 4.29 19.67
CA ILE A 74 23.79 4.48 19.71
C ILE A 74 23.31 4.24 21.14
N LYS A 75 22.53 5.18 21.70
CA LYS A 75 21.88 5.05 23.00
C LYS A 75 20.42 4.66 22.88
N HIS A 76 19.74 5.15 21.83
CA HIS A 76 18.31 4.93 21.62
C HIS A 76 17.98 4.80 20.14
N LEU A 77 16.96 4.00 19.86
CA LEU A 77 16.30 3.93 18.57
C LEU A 77 14.83 4.33 18.76
N LEU A 78 14.32 5.15 17.89
CA LEU A 78 12.99 5.73 17.97
C LEU A 78 12.24 5.44 16.68
N ARG A 79 11.06 4.81 16.77
CA ARG A 79 10.22 4.58 15.60
C ARG A 79 9.45 5.83 15.24
N VAL A 80 9.54 6.28 14.00
CA VAL A 80 8.69 7.37 13.50
C VAL A 80 7.27 6.82 13.29
N PRO A 81 6.23 7.39 13.94
CA PRO A 81 4.89 6.82 13.91
C PRO A 81 4.24 6.91 12.53
N GLU A 82 3.81 5.77 12.01
CA GLU A 82 3.11 5.67 10.71
C GLU A 82 1.65 6.20 10.76
N ALA A 83 1.09 6.35 11.96
CA ALA A 83 -0.25 6.88 12.17
C ALA A 83 -0.36 8.38 11.88
N ARG A 84 0.76 9.06 11.67
CA ARG A 84 0.83 10.49 11.36
C ARG A 84 1.35 10.74 9.96
N ALA A 85 0.90 11.84 9.37
CA ALA A 85 1.45 12.32 8.10
C ALA A 85 2.96 12.59 8.26
N ARG A 86 3.74 12.16 7.27
CA ARG A 86 5.19 12.33 7.26
C ARG A 86 5.62 13.72 6.79
N LEU A 87 4.78 14.39 6.02
CA LEU A 87 4.96 15.75 5.56
C LEU A 87 3.79 16.59 6.08
N LEU A 88 4.10 17.60 6.86
CA LEU A 88 3.15 18.47 7.55
C LEU A 88 3.20 19.86 6.94
N GLU A 89 2.05 20.46 6.66
CA GLU A 89 1.97 21.85 6.22
C GLU A 89 2.31 22.80 7.37
N VAL A 90 3.02 23.86 7.04
CA VAL A 90 3.34 24.94 8.01
C VAL A 90 2.11 25.85 8.08
N PRO A 91 1.53 26.09 9.27
CA PRO A 91 0.39 26.96 9.44
C PRO A 91 0.65 28.36 8.88
N GLY A 92 -0.35 28.93 8.20
CA GLY A 92 -0.22 30.24 7.55
C GLY A 92 0.54 30.26 6.23
N ARG A 93 1.12 29.13 5.84
CA ARG A 93 1.86 28.96 4.57
C ARG A 93 1.26 27.86 3.71
N GLU A 94 -0.07 27.68 3.73
CA GLU A 94 -0.79 26.55 3.10
C GLU A 94 -0.35 26.31 1.66
N GLY A 95 0.00 25.07 1.37
CA GLY A 95 0.44 24.60 0.06
C GLY A 95 1.81 25.10 -0.40
N LYS A 96 2.53 25.89 0.43
CA LYS A 96 3.82 26.51 0.07
C LYS A 96 4.98 26.05 0.93
N ALA A 97 4.74 25.70 2.18
CA ALA A 97 5.80 25.25 3.08
C ALA A 97 5.39 24.01 3.86
N PHE A 98 6.33 23.10 3.99
CA PHE A 98 6.16 21.80 4.64
C PHE A 98 7.35 21.49 5.52
N VAL A 99 7.12 20.69 6.57
CA VAL A 99 8.18 20.16 7.43
C VAL A 99 8.01 18.64 7.53
N ARG A 100 9.09 17.91 7.52
CA ARG A 100 9.08 16.45 7.68
C ARG A 100 8.97 16.08 9.16
N LEU A 101 8.11 15.10 9.46
CA LEU A 101 7.87 14.65 10.82
C LEU A 101 9.15 14.16 11.52
N GLU A 102 9.98 13.39 10.79
CA GLU A 102 11.27 12.93 11.32
C GLU A 102 12.22 14.08 11.67
N ASN A 103 12.18 15.17 10.91
CA ASN A 103 12.99 16.35 11.18
C ASN A 103 12.51 17.06 12.45
N LEU A 104 11.20 17.22 12.62
CA LEU A 104 10.60 17.78 13.82
C LEU A 104 10.96 16.95 15.07
N ILE A 105 10.87 15.60 14.98
CA ILE A 105 11.22 14.72 16.09
C ILE A 105 12.72 14.86 16.43
N ALA A 106 13.58 14.86 15.42
CA ALA A 106 15.02 14.99 15.63
C ALA A 106 15.41 16.32 16.28
N SER A 107 14.76 17.42 15.89
CA SER A 107 15.03 18.75 16.45
C SER A 107 14.50 18.92 17.87
N ARG A 108 13.54 18.10 18.29
CA ARG A 108 12.97 18.10 19.64
C ARG A 108 13.21 16.78 20.37
N SER A 109 14.43 16.27 20.26
CA SER A 109 14.85 15.02 20.94
C SER A 109 14.65 15.07 22.45
N ASP A 110 14.64 16.26 23.04
CA ASP A 110 14.35 16.54 24.45
C ASP A 110 12.94 16.06 24.88
N LEU A 111 11.99 15.96 23.97
CA LEU A 111 10.63 15.47 24.27
C LEU A 111 10.53 13.95 24.31
N PHE A 112 11.52 13.24 23.80
CA PHE A 112 11.51 11.79 23.64
C PHE A 112 12.57 11.09 24.48
N LEU A 113 13.65 11.78 24.82
CA LEU A 113 14.83 11.23 25.45
C LEU A 113 15.10 11.90 26.81
N PRO A 114 15.72 11.17 27.76
CA PRO A 114 16.11 11.76 29.04
C PRO A 114 17.11 12.92 28.92
N GLU A 115 17.89 12.94 27.83
CA GLU A 115 18.84 13.99 27.47
C GLU A 115 18.70 14.33 25.98
N ALA A 116 18.88 15.59 25.59
CA ALA A 116 18.88 15.96 24.20
C ALA A 116 20.10 15.38 23.49
N LEU A 117 19.85 14.56 22.46
CA LEU A 117 20.86 13.90 21.66
C LEU A 117 20.62 14.17 20.17
N PRO A 118 21.68 14.26 19.35
CA PRO A 118 21.52 14.29 17.91
C PRO A 118 20.85 13.01 17.44
N MET A 119 19.94 13.16 16.48
CA MET A 119 19.21 12.05 15.89
C MET A 119 19.44 12.00 14.38
N HIS A 120 19.64 10.79 13.86
CA HIS A 120 19.81 10.53 12.44
C HIS A 120 18.87 9.43 11.96
N ALA A 121 18.34 9.61 10.76
CA ALA A 121 17.39 8.68 10.20
C ALA A 121 18.05 7.40 9.71
N LEU A 122 17.37 6.28 9.95
CA LEU A 122 17.74 4.99 9.41
C LEU A 122 16.51 4.18 8.98
N ARG A 123 16.74 3.20 8.11
CA ARG A 123 15.72 2.31 7.60
C ARG A 123 16.32 0.98 7.23
N VAL A 124 15.66 -0.12 7.60
CA VAL A 124 16.10 -1.46 7.25
C VAL A 124 15.18 -2.11 6.23
N THR A 125 15.73 -3.01 5.42
CA THR A 125 14.94 -3.90 4.58
C THR A 125 15.30 -5.34 4.91
N ARG A 126 14.28 -6.15 5.21
CA ARG A 126 14.43 -7.58 5.50
C ARG A 126 14.21 -8.42 4.24
N ARG A 127 14.85 -9.56 4.18
CA ARG A 127 14.60 -10.56 3.14
C ARG A 127 13.16 -11.04 3.26
N ALA A 128 12.42 -10.93 2.16
CA ALA A 128 10.98 -11.19 2.13
C ALA A 128 10.66 -12.64 1.73
N GLN A 129 11.53 -13.61 1.98
CA GLN A 129 11.27 -15.01 1.63
C GLN A 129 10.43 -15.67 2.71
N ILE A 130 9.14 -15.82 2.42
CA ILE A 130 8.31 -16.81 3.12
C ILE A 130 8.49 -18.11 2.32
N GLU A 131 9.29 -19.03 2.85
CA GLU A 131 9.41 -20.38 2.28
C GLU A 131 8.25 -21.22 2.82
N LEU A 132 7.15 -21.21 2.12
CA LEU A 132 6.05 -22.13 2.36
C LEU A 132 6.18 -23.32 1.40
N ARG A 133 6.10 -24.53 1.92
CA ARG A 133 6.14 -25.78 1.12
C ARG A 133 4.80 -26.50 1.23
N GLY A 134 4.29 -27.02 0.12
CA GLY A 134 3.04 -27.76 0.08
C GLY A 134 1.78 -26.89 0.10
N ASN A 135 0.64 -27.47 0.43
CA ASN A 135 -0.62 -26.75 0.63
C ASN A 135 -0.59 -26.10 2.02
N VAL A 136 -0.40 -24.81 2.08
CA VAL A 136 -0.40 -24.02 3.31
C VAL A 136 -1.79 -23.44 3.54
N ASP A 137 -2.31 -23.58 4.72
CA ASP A 137 -3.52 -22.88 5.09
C ASP A 137 -3.25 -21.43 5.49
N TRP A 138 -4.31 -20.67 5.73
CA TRP A 138 -4.18 -19.27 6.07
C TRP A 138 -3.62 -19.00 7.48
N GLU A 139 -3.71 -19.98 8.38
CA GLU A 139 -3.15 -19.89 9.74
C GLU A 139 -1.64 -20.06 9.68
N GLU A 140 -1.16 -21.02 8.89
CA GLU A 140 0.27 -21.19 8.60
C GLU A 140 0.84 -19.99 7.88
N LEU A 141 0.09 -19.38 6.93
CA LEU A 141 0.50 -18.15 6.27
C LEU A 141 0.57 -16.98 7.25
N ALA A 142 -0.42 -16.85 8.15
CA ALA A 142 -0.42 -15.81 9.18
C ALA A 142 0.79 -15.94 10.10
N HIS A 143 1.07 -17.15 10.58
CA HIS A 143 2.24 -17.43 11.41
C HIS A 143 3.57 -17.18 10.68
N ALA A 144 3.65 -17.57 9.40
CA ALA A 144 4.81 -17.27 8.58
C ALA A 144 4.98 -15.76 8.29
N LEU A 145 3.90 -15.01 8.27
CA LEU A 145 3.93 -13.54 8.16
C LEU A 145 4.40 -12.88 9.46
N GLU A 146 4.01 -13.42 10.60
CA GLU A 146 4.49 -13.00 11.92
C GLU A 146 5.98 -13.31 12.05
N SER A 147 6.43 -14.52 11.70
CA SER A 147 7.85 -14.91 11.70
C SER A 147 8.70 -14.16 10.64
N ARG A 148 8.07 -13.42 9.74
CA ARG A 148 8.76 -12.55 8.77
C ARG A 148 9.50 -11.37 9.43
N LEU A 149 9.11 -11.00 10.64
CA LEU A 149 9.88 -10.06 11.47
C LEU A 149 11.26 -10.62 11.82
N ASP A 150 11.42 -11.96 11.80
CA ASP A 150 12.68 -12.66 12.07
C ASP A 150 13.57 -12.82 10.82
N GLY A 151 13.09 -12.44 9.63
CA GLY A 151 13.88 -12.49 8.39
C GLY A 151 15.14 -11.63 8.50
N ALA A 152 16.30 -12.16 8.07
CA ALA A 152 17.57 -11.44 8.10
C ALA A 152 17.45 -10.07 7.40
N ILE A 153 18.00 -9.04 8.02
CA ILE A 153 18.14 -7.72 7.40
C ILE A 153 19.13 -7.88 6.23
N SER A 154 18.80 -7.32 5.08
CA SER A 154 19.61 -7.42 3.85
C SER A 154 19.97 -6.07 3.28
N ARG A 155 19.53 -4.99 3.93
CA ARG A 155 19.83 -3.62 3.53
C ARG A 155 19.60 -2.66 4.68
N LEU A 156 20.55 -1.78 4.89
CA LEU A 156 20.49 -0.64 5.78
C LEU A 156 20.59 0.65 4.95
N GLU A 157 19.64 1.54 5.10
CA GLU A 157 19.66 2.91 4.57
C GLU A 157 19.85 3.86 5.75
N VAL A 158 20.80 4.79 5.64
CA VAL A 158 21.08 5.80 6.67
C VAL A 158 21.15 7.19 6.05
N SER A 159 20.76 8.22 6.81
CA SER A 159 20.90 9.60 6.36
C SER A 159 22.36 10.03 6.32
N GLU A 160 22.64 11.05 5.55
CA GLU A 160 23.95 11.70 5.56
C GLU A 160 24.32 12.15 6.98
N GLY A 161 25.58 12.04 7.34
CA GLY A 161 26.06 12.35 8.69
C GLY A 161 25.83 11.27 9.75
N PHE A 162 25.26 10.11 9.38
CA PHE A 162 25.03 9.00 10.32
C PHE A 162 26.36 8.40 10.81
N ALA A 163 26.71 8.65 12.06
CA ALA A 163 28.01 8.30 12.62
C ALA A 163 28.14 6.82 13.04
N TRP A 164 27.03 6.10 13.27
CA TRP A 164 27.02 4.78 13.92
C TRP A 164 26.85 3.61 12.94
N THR A 165 27.29 3.77 11.69
CA THR A 165 27.17 2.74 10.64
C THR A 165 27.87 1.44 11.03
N ALA A 166 29.11 1.53 11.56
CA ALA A 166 29.90 0.36 11.94
C ALA A 166 29.23 -0.44 13.07
N GLU A 167 28.73 0.25 14.10
CA GLU A 167 28.00 -0.39 15.20
C GLU A 167 26.73 -1.11 14.73
N LEU A 168 25.95 -0.47 13.85
CA LEU A 168 24.76 -1.12 13.31
C LEU A 168 25.09 -2.30 12.41
N CYS A 169 26.11 -2.22 11.59
CA CYS A 169 26.57 -3.35 10.76
C CYS A 169 26.92 -4.56 11.62
N GLU A 170 27.69 -4.35 12.68
CA GLU A 170 28.04 -5.42 13.62
C GLU A 170 26.80 -6.05 14.28
N ARG A 171 25.89 -5.22 14.81
CA ARG A 171 24.66 -5.68 15.46
C ARG A 171 23.71 -6.41 14.52
N LEU A 172 23.61 -5.96 13.27
CA LEU A 172 22.68 -6.48 12.27
C LEU A 172 23.28 -7.58 11.39
N GLY A 173 24.57 -7.88 11.54
CA GLY A 173 25.27 -8.85 10.70
C GLY A 173 25.36 -8.44 9.23
N LEU A 174 25.51 -7.12 8.94
CA LEU A 174 25.53 -6.58 7.60
C LEU A 174 26.95 -6.36 7.11
N MET A 175 27.14 -6.59 5.81
CA MET A 175 28.34 -6.20 5.10
C MET A 175 28.27 -4.74 4.64
N ALA A 176 29.42 -4.10 4.41
CA ALA A 176 29.48 -2.70 4.01
C ALA A 176 28.70 -2.41 2.70
N GLU A 177 28.64 -3.38 1.79
CA GLU A 177 27.91 -3.30 0.51
C GLU A 177 26.39 -3.31 0.66
N GLU A 178 25.90 -3.69 1.84
CA GLU A 178 24.47 -3.72 2.17
C GLU A 178 24.00 -2.40 2.82
N VAL A 179 24.93 -1.45 3.02
CA VAL A 179 24.67 -0.12 3.61
C VAL A 179 24.65 0.95 2.54
N TYR A 180 23.66 1.84 2.65
CA TYR A 180 23.43 2.92 1.71
C TYR A 180 23.25 4.24 2.46
N THR A 181 24.20 5.14 2.33
CA THR A 181 24.06 6.52 2.79
C THR A 181 23.30 7.33 1.74
N LEU A 182 22.22 7.98 2.14
CA LEU A 182 21.30 8.70 1.28
C LEU A 182 21.01 10.09 1.83
N PRO A 183 20.78 11.08 0.96
CA PRO A 183 20.18 12.31 1.39
C PRO A 183 18.74 12.06 1.88
N GLU A 184 18.28 12.88 2.76
CA GLU A 184 16.88 12.82 3.21
C GLU A 184 15.91 13.43 2.17
N PRO A 185 14.68 12.91 2.11
CA PRO A 185 14.10 11.87 2.96
C PRO A 185 14.49 10.45 2.52
N LEU A 186 14.77 9.57 3.46
CA LEU A 186 15.06 8.16 3.16
C LEU A 186 13.85 7.44 2.53
N ASP A 187 12.66 7.92 2.81
CA ASP A 187 11.41 7.39 2.25
C ASP A 187 10.69 8.46 1.43
N MET A 188 10.90 8.43 0.12
CA MET A 188 10.31 9.39 -0.83
C MET A 188 8.76 9.37 -0.85
N ARG A 189 8.11 8.35 -0.28
CA ARG A 189 6.64 8.35 -0.13
C ARG A 189 6.14 9.47 0.79
N ALA A 190 7.00 9.98 1.66
CA ALA A 190 6.69 11.16 2.47
C ALA A 190 6.33 12.39 1.63
N LEU A 191 6.78 12.46 0.39
CA LEU A 191 6.55 13.59 -0.52
C LEU A 191 5.24 13.48 -1.32
N GLU A 192 4.50 12.36 -1.21
CA GLU A 192 3.23 12.15 -1.93
C GLU A 192 2.21 13.30 -1.75
N PRO A 193 2.07 13.94 -0.57
CA PRO A 193 1.16 15.07 -0.39
C PRO A 193 1.41 16.23 -1.36
N ILE A 194 2.67 16.47 -1.76
CA ILE A 194 3.02 17.52 -2.73
C ILE A 194 2.37 17.26 -4.10
N CYS A 195 2.27 16.00 -4.51
CA CYS A 195 1.65 15.62 -5.77
C CYS A 195 0.13 15.92 -5.80
N ASN A 196 -0.49 16.09 -4.64
CA ASN A 196 -1.93 16.32 -4.48
C ASN A 196 -2.26 17.81 -4.24
N LEU A 197 -1.26 18.69 -4.22
CA LEU A 197 -1.49 20.12 -4.08
C LEU A 197 -2.36 20.65 -5.24
N PRO A 198 -3.22 21.66 -4.99
CA PRO A 198 -4.07 22.27 -6.00
C PRO A 198 -3.25 23.22 -6.90
N ARG A 199 -2.25 22.66 -7.59
CA ARG A 199 -1.30 23.34 -8.48
C ARG A 199 -1.42 22.76 -9.90
N PRO A 200 -2.48 23.15 -10.65
CA PRO A 200 -2.69 22.65 -12.01
C PRO A 200 -1.55 23.03 -12.98
N ASP A 201 -0.80 24.05 -12.65
CA ASP A 201 0.40 24.48 -13.38
C ASP A 201 1.57 23.49 -13.27
N LEU A 202 1.60 22.67 -12.20
CA LEU A 202 2.60 21.63 -11.95
C LEU A 202 2.09 20.22 -12.27
N GLN A 203 0.86 20.09 -12.75
CA GLN A 203 0.24 18.81 -13.04
C GLN A 203 0.01 18.63 -14.53
N PHE A 204 0.13 17.41 -15.01
CA PHE A 204 -0.36 17.09 -16.34
C PHE A 204 -1.87 17.31 -16.42
N ALA A 205 -2.36 17.77 -17.57
CA ALA A 205 -3.79 17.91 -17.81
C ALA A 205 -4.51 16.58 -17.52
N ALA A 206 -5.57 16.64 -16.71
CA ALA A 206 -6.33 15.45 -16.38
C ALA A 206 -6.96 14.86 -17.64
N LEU A 207 -6.72 13.57 -17.88
CA LEU A 207 -7.39 12.87 -18.98
C LEU A 207 -8.89 12.80 -18.71
N PRO A 208 -9.74 13.18 -19.69
CA PRO A 208 -11.19 13.08 -19.54
C PRO A 208 -11.59 11.61 -19.36
N ARG A 209 -12.25 11.28 -18.25
CA ARG A 209 -12.69 9.91 -17.97
C ARG A 209 -14.04 9.63 -18.62
N ARG A 210 -14.11 8.57 -19.42
CA ARG A 210 -15.33 8.12 -20.09
C ARG A 210 -16.17 7.28 -19.12
N LYS A 211 -17.36 7.76 -18.76
CA LYS A 211 -18.23 7.13 -17.74
C LYS A 211 -19.10 5.98 -18.25
N ARG A 212 -19.18 5.74 -19.56
CA ARG A 212 -19.96 4.62 -20.12
C ARG A 212 -21.45 4.58 -19.67
N ALA A 213 -22.13 5.71 -19.70
CA ALA A 213 -23.48 5.89 -19.16
C ALA A 213 -24.51 4.83 -19.64
N LYS A 214 -24.48 4.46 -20.93
CA LYS A 214 -25.40 3.42 -21.49
C LYS A 214 -25.19 2.05 -20.87
N PHE A 215 -23.98 1.71 -20.41
CA PHE A 215 -23.70 0.47 -19.69
C PHE A 215 -24.32 0.49 -18.29
N HIS A 216 -24.24 1.62 -17.60
CA HIS A 216 -24.75 1.76 -16.25
C HIS A 216 -26.29 1.66 -16.13
N GLN A 217 -27.03 1.93 -17.22
CA GLN A 217 -28.49 1.83 -17.22
C GLN A 217 -28.96 0.38 -17.07
N ASP A 218 -28.39 -0.55 -17.81
CA ASP A 218 -28.64 -1.98 -17.72
C ASP A 218 -27.41 -2.76 -18.22
N PRO A 219 -26.47 -3.10 -17.31
CA PRO A 219 -25.27 -3.84 -17.65
C PRO A 219 -25.54 -5.19 -18.32
N SER A 220 -26.59 -5.90 -17.84
CA SER A 220 -26.94 -7.23 -18.35
C SER A 220 -27.44 -7.17 -19.77
N ALA A 221 -28.43 -6.32 -20.06
CA ALA A 221 -28.97 -6.14 -21.40
C ALA A 221 -27.91 -5.58 -22.37
N TYR A 222 -27.00 -4.75 -21.89
CA TYR A 222 -25.89 -4.28 -22.72
C TYR A 222 -24.96 -5.43 -23.13
N LEU A 223 -24.52 -6.26 -22.14
CA LEU A 223 -23.58 -7.36 -22.38
C LEU A 223 -24.17 -8.52 -23.18
N GLU A 224 -25.48 -8.71 -23.14
CA GLU A 224 -26.17 -9.68 -24.01
C GLU A 224 -26.12 -9.30 -25.50
N LYS A 225 -25.91 -8.03 -25.80
CA LYS A 225 -25.82 -7.52 -27.19
C LYS A 225 -24.38 -7.36 -27.68
N ARG A 226 -23.46 -7.01 -26.78
CA ARG A 226 -22.06 -6.74 -27.13
C ARG A 226 -21.16 -6.76 -25.90
N ASP A 227 -19.92 -7.09 -26.10
CA ASP A 227 -18.88 -6.94 -25.09
C ASP A 227 -18.54 -5.46 -24.82
N LEU A 228 -18.00 -5.16 -23.65
CA LEU A 228 -17.48 -3.84 -23.28
C LEU A 228 -16.01 -3.94 -22.95
N ALA A 229 -15.16 -3.36 -23.80
CA ALA A 229 -13.75 -3.15 -23.51
C ALA A 229 -13.52 -1.78 -22.88
N LEU A 230 -12.70 -1.72 -21.84
CA LEU A 230 -12.32 -0.49 -21.14
C LEU A 230 -10.79 -0.37 -21.16
N TYR A 231 -10.31 0.85 -21.30
CA TYR A 231 -8.91 1.21 -21.22
C TYR A 231 -8.72 2.21 -20.08
N HIS A 232 -8.17 1.75 -18.98
CA HIS A 232 -7.90 2.56 -17.80
C HIS A 232 -6.57 3.34 -17.95
N PRO A 233 -6.46 4.53 -17.35
CA PRO A 233 -7.45 5.26 -16.57
C PRO A 233 -8.42 6.11 -17.40
N SER A 234 -8.33 6.10 -18.76
CA SER A 234 -9.19 6.91 -19.64
C SER A 234 -10.67 6.50 -19.55
N ASP A 235 -10.95 5.20 -19.39
CA ASP A 235 -12.28 4.75 -18.99
C ASP A 235 -12.34 4.66 -17.47
N ASP A 236 -13.42 5.19 -16.89
CA ASP A 236 -13.58 5.20 -15.43
C ASP A 236 -13.61 3.77 -14.86
N TYR A 237 -12.72 3.49 -13.91
CA TYR A 237 -12.69 2.21 -13.20
C TYR A 237 -13.96 1.99 -12.35
N GLY A 238 -14.69 3.04 -12.01
CA GLY A 238 -16.01 2.97 -11.40
C GLY A 238 -17.00 2.08 -12.14
N VAL A 239 -16.83 1.90 -13.46
CA VAL A 239 -17.62 0.94 -14.26
C VAL A 239 -17.49 -0.48 -13.73
N VAL A 240 -16.28 -0.94 -13.40
CA VAL A 240 -16.01 -2.28 -12.89
C VAL A 240 -16.50 -2.41 -11.44
N VAL A 241 -16.28 -1.37 -10.63
CA VAL A 241 -16.76 -1.33 -9.24
C VAL A 241 -18.28 -1.43 -9.18
N ASN A 242 -18.99 -0.59 -9.95
CA ASN A 242 -20.45 -0.59 -9.97
C ASN A 242 -21.00 -1.90 -10.52
N PHE A 243 -20.39 -2.50 -11.53
CA PHE A 243 -20.79 -3.84 -12.00
C PHE A 243 -20.77 -4.89 -10.90
N ALA A 244 -19.78 -4.90 -10.02
CA ALA A 244 -19.72 -5.80 -8.86
C ALA A 244 -20.76 -5.44 -7.79
N MET A 245 -20.92 -4.14 -7.48
CA MET A 245 -21.84 -3.66 -6.46
C MET A 245 -23.30 -3.86 -6.86
N ASP A 246 -23.66 -3.62 -8.13
CA ASP A 246 -25.01 -3.84 -8.64
C ASP A 246 -25.34 -5.33 -8.66
N ALA A 247 -24.41 -6.18 -9.08
CA ALA A 247 -24.56 -7.62 -9.02
C ALA A 247 -24.78 -8.15 -7.57
N ALA A 248 -24.13 -7.56 -6.59
CA ALA A 248 -24.32 -7.93 -5.20
C ALA A 248 -25.75 -7.68 -4.71
N LYS A 249 -26.39 -6.64 -5.23
CA LYS A 249 -27.77 -6.23 -4.84
C LYS A 249 -28.85 -6.85 -5.70
N ASP A 250 -28.54 -7.24 -6.94
CA ASP A 250 -29.52 -7.77 -7.91
C ASP A 250 -30.11 -9.13 -7.42
N PRO A 251 -31.42 -9.24 -7.18
CA PRO A 251 -32.04 -10.48 -6.72
C PRO A 251 -31.95 -11.65 -7.70
N LEU A 252 -31.72 -11.38 -8.99
CA LEU A 252 -31.55 -12.40 -10.02
C LEU A 252 -30.13 -13.00 -10.04
N VAL A 253 -29.19 -12.40 -9.34
CA VAL A 253 -27.82 -12.92 -9.19
C VAL A 253 -27.81 -13.99 -8.11
N THR A 254 -27.37 -15.19 -8.48
CA THR A 254 -27.32 -16.36 -7.59
C THR A 254 -25.92 -16.69 -7.11
N ALA A 255 -24.89 -16.31 -7.87
CA ALA A 255 -23.51 -16.60 -7.51
C ALA A 255 -22.52 -15.54 -8.00
N MET A 256 -21.46 -15.34 -7.23
CA MET A 256 -20.29 -14.50 -7.60
C MET A 256 -18.99 -15.25 -7.30
N ARG A 257 -18.02 -15.14 -8.21
CA ARG A 257 -16.68 -15.77 -8.09
C ARG A 257 -15.63 -14.72 -8.45
N ALA A 258 -14.57 -14.60 -7.67
CA ALA A 258 -13.51 -13.65 -7.97
C ALA A 258 -12.12 -14.22 -7.68
N THR A 259 -11.15 -13.82 -8.51
CA THR A 259 -9.72 -13.97 -8.21
C THR A 259 -9.17 -12.62 -7.75
N LEU A 260 -8.60 -12.58 -6.57
CA LEU A 260 -8.18 -11.37 -5.88
C LEU A 260 -6.68 -11.46 -5.60
N TYR A 261 -5.93 -10.43 -6.00
CA TYR A 261 -4.48 -10.43 -5.84
C TYR A 261 -4.00 -9.36 -4.84
N ARG A 262 -4.35 -8.10 -5.08
CA ARG A 262 -3.91 -6.96 -4.29
C ARG A 262 -5.10 -6.05 -4.04
N LEU A 263 -5.66 -6.12 -2.84
CA LEU A 263 -6.91 -5.44 -2.48
C LEU A 263 -6.69 -4.08 -1.82
N GLY A 264 -5.64 -3.94 -0.99
CA GLY A 264 -5.57 -2.85 -0.04
C GLY A 264 -6.64 -2.97 1.04
N ARG A 265 -6.65 -2.05 2.00
CA ARG A 265 -7.62 -2.13 3.13
C ARG A 265 -9.04 -1.72 2.75
N ASN A 266 -9.20 -0.67 1.95
CA ASN A 266 -10.51 -0.12 1.56
C ASN A 266 -10.84 -0.54 0.13
N ASN A 267 -11.66 -1.60 -0.04
CA ASN A 267 -11.93 -2.17 -1.35
C ASN A 267 -13.43 -2.38 -1.59
N PRO A 268 -14.08 -1.58 -2.45
CA PRO A 268 -15.52 -1.66 -2.70
C PRO A 268 -15.92 -2.97 -3.41
N ILE A 269 -15.03 -3.61 -4.18
CA ILE A 269 -15.33 -4.91 -4.82
C ILE A 269 -15.33 -6.01 -3.76
N ALA A 270 -14.40 -5.99 -2.80
CA ALA A 270 -14.41 -6.92 -1.69
C ALA A 270 -15.66 -6.73 -0.80
N GLU A 271 -16.05 -5.48 -0.54
CA GLU A 271 -17.32 -5.20 0.17
C GLU A 271 -18.55 -5.68 -0.60
N ALA A 272 -18.56 -5.55 -1.94
CA ALA A 272 -19.64 -6.08 -2.77
C ALA A 272 -19.75 -7.62 -2.67
N LEU A 273 -18.63 -8.35 -2.61
CA LEU A 273 -18.65 -9.80 -2.41
C LEU A 273 -19.19 -10.20 -1.02
N LEU A 274 -18.84 -9.44 0.03
CA LEU A 274 -19.41 -9.63 1.36
C LEU A 274 -20.91 -9.34 1.37
N GLU A 275 -21.34 -8.26 0.75
CA GLU A 275 -22.77 -7.90 0.65
C GLU A 275 -23.56 -8.98 -0.11
N ALA A 276 -22.98 -9.51 -1.19
CA ALA A 276 -23.59 -10.62 -1.94
C ALA A 276 -23.79 -11.86 -1.05
N ALA A 277 -22.80 -12.23 -0.25
CA ALA A 277 -22.89 -13.36 0.66
C ALA A 277 -23.94 -13.13 1.75
N LYS A 278 -23.99 -11.94 2.36
CA LYS A 278 -25.01 -11.54 3.33
C LYS A 278 -26.43 -11.64 2.75
N ARG A 279 -26.59 -11.42 1.45
CA ARG A 279 -27.87 -11.60 0.73
C ARG A 279 -28.15 -13.05 0.32
N GLY A 280 -27.39 -14.01 0.80
CA GLY A 280 -27.60 -15.44 0.56
C GLY A 280 -27.11 -15.95 -0.80
N LYS A 281 -26.30 -15.17 -1.53
CA LYS A 281 -25.72 -15.60 -2.81
C LYS A 281 -24.55 -16.55 -2.55
N ASP A 282 -24.31 -17.50 -3.47
CA ASP A 282 -23.12 -18.38 -3.42
C ASP A 282 -21.88 -17.59 -3.86
N VAL A 283 -21.07 -17.17 -2.89
CA VAL A 283 -19.87 -16.36 -3.14
C VAL A 283 -18.61 -17.16 -2.82
N ALA A 284 -17.68 -17.23 -3.77
CA ALA A 284 -16.37 -17.80 -3.54
C ALA A 284 -15.26 -16.91 -4.12
N VAL A 285 -14.17 -16.83 -3.40
CA VAL A 285 -13.01 -16.05 -3.81
C VAL A 285 -11.74 -16.91 -3.77
N PHE A 286 -10.87 -16.64 -4.73
CA PHE A 286 -9.49 -17.04 -4.66
C PHE A 286 -8.68 -15.80 -4.28
N LEU A 287 -8.01 -15.83 -3.14
CA LEU A 287 -7.23 -14.70 -2.64
C LEU A 287 -5.74 -15.09 -2.61
N GLU A 288 -4.89 -14.29 -3.27
CA GLU A 288 -3.44 -14.51 -3.31
C GLU A 288 -2.79 -14.12 -1.98
N GLY A 289 -2.30 -15.11 -1.24
CA GLY A 289 -1.67 -14.89 0.08
C GLY A 289 -0.29 -14.23 0.01
N ARG A 290 0.45 -14.42 -1.10
CA ARG A 290 1.82 -13.90 -1.29
C ARG A 290 1.88 -12.64 -2.17
N ALA A 291 0.83 -11.81 -2.13
CA ALA A 291 0.85 -10.52 -2.81
C ALA A 291 1.79 -9.57 -2.05
N ARG A 292 3.02 -9.39 -2.56
CA ARG A 292 4.06 -8.56 -1.92
C ARG A 292 3.51 -7.22 -1.47
N PHE A 293 3.73 -6.87 -0.18
CA PHE A 293 3.32 -5.65 0.50
C PHE A 293 1.82 -5.52 0.80
N ASP A 294 1.00 -6.47 0.36
CA ASP A 294 -0.43 -6.53 0.66
C ASP A 294 -0.82 -7.78 1.48
N GLU A 295 0.16 -8.53 1.97
CA GLU A 295 -0.08 -9.77 2.69
C GLU A 295 -1.00 -9.56 3.89
N LEU A 296 -0.71 -8.55 4.72
CA LEU A 296 -1.55 -8.21 5.90
C LEU A 296 -2.95 -7.73 5.50
N ALA A 297 -3.06 -6.94 4.42
CA ALA A 297 -4.34 -6.51 3.90
C ALA A 297 -5.15 -7.70 3.35
N ASN A 298 -4.49 -8.64 2.68
CA ASN A 298 -5.14 -9.84 2.17
C ASN A 298 -5.53 -10.80 3.31
N LEU A 299 -4.72 -10.94 4.36
CA LEU A 299 -5.08 -11.67 5.57
C LEU A 299 -6.30 -11.06 6.27
N TYR A 300 -6.37 -9.74 6.42
CA TYR A 300 -7.53 -9.03 6.93
C TYR A 300 -8.81 -9.34 6.12
N TRP A 301 -8.73 -9.31 4.78
CA TRP A 301 -9.85 -9.64 3.92
C TRP A 301 -10.23 -11.12 3.99
N GLN A 302 -9.26 -12.01 4.11
CA GLN A 302 -9.51 -13.44 4.28
C GLN A 302 -10.37 -13.73 5.53
N LEU A 303 -10.01 -13.11 6.66
CA LEU A 303 -10.78 -13.24 7.90
C LEU A 303 -12.19 -12.68 7.74
N ARG A 304 -12.35 -11.48 7.18
CA ARG A 304 -13.66 -10.86 6.92
C ARG A 304 -14.51 -11.69 5.95
N PHE A 305 -13.93 -12.24 4.92
CA PHE A 305 -14.65 -13.11 3.97
C PHE A 305 -15.19 -14.36 4.67
N ARG A 306 -14.38 -15.06 5.45
CA ARG A 306 -14.81 -16.24 6.20
C ARG A 306 -15.95 -15.90 7.18
N GLN A 307 -15.79 -14.85 7.96
CA GLN A 307 -16.82 -14.38 8.91
C GLN A 307 -18.12 -13.94 8.21
N GLY A 308 -18.01 -13.36 7.03
CA GLY A 308 -19.12 -12.89 6.22
C GLY A 308 -19.77 -13.95 5.34
N GLY A 309 -19.41 -15.24 5.47
CA GLY A 309 -19.99 -16.34 4.70
C GLY A 309 -19.50 -16.47 3.26
N VAL A 310 -18.42 -15.78 2.91
CA VAL A 310 -17.73 -15.94 1.62
C VAL A 310 -16.79 -17.14 1.71
N ARG A 311 -16.87 -18.06 0.76
CA ARG A 311 -15.98 -19.20 0.69
C ARG A 311 -14.64 -18.80 0.10
N VAL A 312 -13.60 -18.78 0.93
CA VAL A 312 -12.22 -18.57 0.49
C VAL A 312 -11.63 -19.91 0.04
N LEU A 313 -11.22 -19.98 -1.21
CA LEU A 313 -10.67 -21.21 -1.80
C LEU A 313 -9.25 -21.47 -1.27
N PRO A 314 -8.84 -22.76 -1.16
CA PRO A 314 -7.50 -23.13 -0.75
C PRO A 314 -6.43 -22.49 -1.64
N TYR A 315 -5.32 -22.12 -1.03
CA TYR A 315 -4.20 -21.47 -1.70
C TYR A 315 -3.20 -22.50 -2.26
N PRO A 316 -2.95 -22.55 -3.59
CA PRO A 316 -1.92 -23.41 -4.15
C PRO A 316 -0.54 -22.76 -3.97
N VAL A 317 0.28 -23.33 -3.11
CA VAL A 317 1.60 -22.78 -2.74
C VAL A 317 2.57 -22.73 -3.93
N ASP A 318 2.46 -23.69 -4.83
CA ASP A 318 3.38 -23.81 -5.97
C ASP A 318 3.01 -22.91 -7.16
N LEU A 319 1.83 -22.30 -7.13
CA LEU A 319 1.33 -21.46 -8.22
C LEU A 319 0.97 -20.08 -7.68
N LYS A 320 1.34 -19.06 -8.45
CA LYS A 320 0.94 -17.69 -8.19
C LYS A 320 -0.28 -17.36 -9.04
N VAL A 321 -1.41 -17.08 -8.41
CA VAL A 321 -2.63 -16.72 -9.13
C VAL A 321 -2.64 -15.22 -9.39
N HIS A 322 -2.30 -14.83 -10.62
CA HIS A 322 -2.22 -13.44 -11.06
C HIS A 322 -3.40 -13.00 -11.94
N ALA A 323 -4.33 -13.88 -12.25
CA ALA A 323 -5.55 -13.56 -13.00
C ALA A 323 -6.44 -12.56 -12.25
N LYS A 324 -7.10 -11.66 -12.97
CA LYS A 324 -8.10 -10.73 -12.46
C LYS A 324 -9.41 -11.04 -13.16
N ALA A 325 -10.23 -11.86 -12.52
CA ALA A 325 -11.50 -12.33 -13.05
C ALA A 325 -12.60 -12.20 -12.00
N LEU A 326 -13.74 -11.68 -12.42
CA LEU A 326 -14.99 -11.69 -11.68
C LEU A 326 -16.05 -12.37 -12.54
N TYR A 327 -16.63 -13.45 -12.03
CA TYR A 327 -17.71 -14.20 -12.67
C TYR A 327 -18.98 -14.05 -11.86
N ILE A 328 -20.08 -13.78 -12.55
CA ILE A 328 -21.42 -13.55 -11.98
C ILE A 328 -22.42 -14.48 -12.69
N THR A 329 -23.21 -15.21 -11.91
CA THR A 329 -24.37 -15.95 -12.43
C THR A 329 -25.64 -15.17 -12.15
N ARG A 330 -26.35 -14.75 -13.20
CA ARG A 330 -27.62 -14.02 -13.15
C ARG A 330 -28.68 -14.72 -13.99
N ALA A 331 -29.80 -15.09 -13.40
CA ALA A 331 -30.88 -15.81 -14.10
C ALA A 331 -30.38 -16.98 -14.99
N GLY A 332 -29.45 -17.77 -14.47
CA GLY A 332 -28.83 -18.91 -15.16
C GLY A 332 -27.82 -18.56 -16.26
N LYS A 333 -27.59 -17.27 -16.55
CA LYS A 333 -26.57 -16.81 -17.51
C LYS A 333 -25.31 -16.37 -16.77
N GLY A 334 -24.15 -16.55 -17.40
CA GLY A 334 -22.84 -16.12 -16.87
C GLY A 334 -22.40 -14.78 -17.47
N TYR A 335 -21.92 -13.90 -16.62
CA TYR A 335 -21.30 -12.63 -16.97
C TYR A 335 -19.91 -12.58 -16.38
N VAL A 336 -18.93 -12.09 -17.14
CA VAL A 336 -17.55 -12.05 -16.70
C VAL A 336 -16.96 -10.65 -16.84
N HIS A 337 -16.11 -10.31 -15.91
CA HIS A 337 -15.09 -9.27 -16.07
C HIS A 337 -13.73 -9.94 -16.05
N LEU A 338 -12.90 -9.64 -17.03
CA LEU A 338 -11.50 -10.04 -17.13
C LEU A 338 -10.65 -8.76 -17.20
N GLY A 339 -9.56 -8.68 -16.44
CA GLY A 339 -8.72 -7.51 -16.41
C GLY A 339 -7.23 -7.81 -16.33
N THR A 340 -6.41 -6.88 -16.81
CA THR A 340 -4.96 -6.88 -16.56
C THR A 340 -4.62 -6.25 -15.21
N GLY A 341 -5.43 -5.26 -14.77
CA GLY A 341 -5.28 -4.52 -13.52
C GLY A 341 -5.87 -5.22 -12.30
N ASN A 342 -5.24 -5.03 -11.14
CA ASN A 342 -5.76 -5.54 -9.88
C ASN A 342 -7.12 -4.92 -9.52
N TYR A 343 -7.95 -5.65 -8.76
CA TYR A 343 -9.18 -5.11 -8.18
C TYR A 343 -8.87 -4.13 -7.05
N ASN A 344 -8.28 -3.00 -7.40
CA ASN A 344 -7.93 -1.93 -6.48
C ASN A 344 -8.24 -0.58 -7.14
N PRO A 345 -9.21 0.20 -6.62
CA PRO A 345 -9.63 1.46 -7.21
C PRO A 345 -8.53 2.52 -7.31
N ALA A 346 -7.55 2.51 -6.40
CA ALA A 346 -6.43 3.45 -6.46
C ALA A 346 -5.54 3.14 -7.68
N THR A 347 -5.18 1.86 -7.90
CA THR A 347 -4.40 1.46 -9.08
C THR A 347 -5.19 1.63 -10.38
N GLY A 348 -6.51 1.38 -10.37
CA GLY A 348 -7.38 1.58 -11.53
C GLY A 348 -7.49 3.03 -12.00
N LYS A 349 -7.11 3.99 -11.15
CA LYS A 349 -7.04 5.43 -11.50
C LYS A 349 -5.69 5.88 -12.04
N LEU A 350 -4.64 5.09 -11.82
CA LEU A 350 -3.24 5.46 -12.10
C LEU A 350 -2.60 4.58 -13.17
N HIS A 351 -2.91 3.29 -13.16
CA HIS A 351 -2.24 2.32 -14.04
C HIS A 351 -2.94 2.21 -15.39
N THR A 352 -2.16 1.95 -16.42
CA THR A 352 -2.65 1.63 -17.76
C THR A 352 -3.02 0.15 -17.79
N ASP A 353 -4.33 -0.13 -17.81
CA ASP A 353 -4.88 -1.47 -17.77
C ASP A 353 -6.04 -1.65 -18.75
N LEU A 354 -6.30 -2.90 -19.12
CA LEU A 354 -7.45 -3.28 -19.95
C LEU A 354 -8.46 -4.07 -19.10
N SER A 355 -9.74 -3.83 -19.34
CA SER A 355 -10.86 -4.59 -18.81
C SER A 355 -11.78 -5.03 -19.93
N LEU A 356 -12.27 -6.27 -19.86
CA LEU A 356 -13.28 -6.81 -20.73
C LEU A 356 -14.46 -7.28 -19.88
N LEU A 357 -15.65 -6.74 -20.14
CA LEU A 357 -16.90 -7.24 -19.60
C LEU A 357 -17.68 -7.95 -20.72
N SER A 358 -18.17 -9.16 -20.48
CA SER A 358 -18.78 -10.02 -21.50
C SER A 358 -19.85 -10.95 -20.94
N ALA A 359 -20.88 -11.26 -21.72
CA ALA A 359 -21.84 -12.32 -21.50
C ALA A 359 -21.58 -13.55 -22.44
N SER A 360 -20.42 -13.63 -23.07
CA SER A 360 -20.04 -14.74 -23.93
C SER A 360 -20.11 -16.07 -23.21
N LYS A 361 -20.88 -17.03 -23.75
CA LYS A 361 -20.99 -18.39 -23.17
C LYS A 361 -19.65 -19.09 -23.06
N ARG A 362 -18.71 -18.85 -24.00
CA ARG A 362 -17.36 -19.42 -23.97
C ARG A 362 -16.57 -18.88 -22.78
N LEU A 363 -16.44 -17.55 -22.65
CA LEU A 363 -15.72 -16.93 -21.55
C LEU A 363 -16.35 -17.25 -20.21
N SER A 364 -17.69 -17.24 -20.14
CA SER A 364 -18.42 -17.58 -18.90
C SER A 364 -18.19 -19.01 -18.47
N ARG A 365 -18.15 -19.96 -19.42
CA ARG A 365 -17.84 -21.37 -19.12
C ARG A 365 -16.42 -21.51 -18.58
N ASP A 366 -15.45 -20.90 -19.24
CA ASP A 366 -14.05 -20.98 -18.85
C ASP A 366 -13.83 -20.36 -17.45
N ALA A 367 -14.43 -19.20 -17.18
CA ALA A 367 -14.39 -18.58 -15.87
C ALA A 367 -15.18 -19.35 -14.78
N SER A 368 -16.18 -20.16 -15.15
CA SER A 368 -16.99 -20.96 -14.21
C SER A 368 -16.31 -22.26 -13.77
N VAL A 369 -15.33 -22.75 -14.50
CA VAL A 369 -14.62 -24.02 -14.25
C VAL A 369 -13.79 -24.01 -12.95
N THR A 370 -13.57 -22.86 -12.34
CA THR A 370 -13.09 -22.77 -10.96
C THR A 370 -13.95 -23.56 -9.95
N ARG A 371 -15.03 -24.19 -10.42
CA ARG A 371 -16.02 -24.97 -9.61
C ARG A 371 -15.67 -26.45 -9.41
N ARG A 372 -14.85 -27.10 -10.25
CA ARG A 372 -14.81 -28.58 -10.32
C ARG A 372 -13.46 -29.27 -10.13
N THR A 373 -12.36 -28.58 -10.14
CA THR A 373 -11.07 -29.28 -10.05
C THR A 373 -10.30 -28.88 -8.79
N ARG A 374 -9.82 -29.90 -8.05
CA ARG A 374 -8.73 -29.77 -7.08
C ARG A 374 -7.41 -29.29 -7.75
N ARG A 375 -7.46 -29.06 -9.04
CA ARG A 375 -6.38 -28.44 -9.85
C ARG A 375 -6.92 -27.10 -10.34
N VAL A 376 -6.34 -26.02 -9.84
CA VAL A 376 -6.54 -24.67 -10.36
C VAL A 376 -5.90 -24.64 -11.75
N THR A 377 -6.70 -24.89 -12.78
CA THR A 377 -6.29 -24.59 -14.15
C THR A 377 -6.93 -23.25 -14.50
N LEU A 378 -6.29 -22.16 -14.13
CA LEU A 378 -6.49 -20.84 -14.69
C LEU A 378 -5.48 -20.70 -15.82
N PHE A 379 -5.95 -20.97 -17.08
CA PHE A 379 -5.24 -20.87 -18.37
C PHE A 379 -4.04 -21.80 -18.54
#